data_0efc8dc5a84f7d3d54f0b3fc0b241f75
#
_entry.id   0efc8dc5a84f7d3d54f0b3fc0b241f75
#
_cell.length_a   1.000
_cell.length_b   1.000
_cell.length_c   1.000
_cell.angle_alpha   90.00
_cell.angle_beta   90.00
_cell.angle_gamma   90.00
#
_symmetry.space_group_name_H-M   'P 1'
#
loop_
_entity.id
_entity.type
_entity.pdbx_description
1 polymer ?
#
loop_
_entity_poly.entity_id
_entity_poly.type
_entity_poly.pdbx_seq_one_letter_code
_entity_poly.pdbx_strand_id
1 'polypeptide(L)'
;MIKEGLFPDNMSLRLAILSRGPRLYSTKRLLQEAREREIDVSIINPMTLSLFSAGDSLDVTSEGDSFEWDAVIPRIGHSITKHGCSVLRHLDQLGVWCANSAEGIQQSRDKLQASQILSQNKIPIPKTVYVRDPRDVERAIEYCGGLPVVVKVTQGTQGDGVFLRYSFQETKNLVQGLLLSKKAVLIQEYISESHGTDIRALVVGDRVVASMRRRARGREFRSNYHLNGTVEKFEIPSEYEEVACRAALHIAGVDLLEGEDGPLVLEVNSSPGLEGIEKASGVNVAGEIIDYVINEATFSEVSMDQILRTIPGEGVLSIQVRQHPKLIGNPIQSLFEGLEKLPTYALSRNNEFIWNADGETLLRFDDLVICYGDLKKLRTQLKLAIFKPVSETIEEQKQD
;
A
#
# COMPACT_ATOMS: atom_id res chain seq x y z
N MET A 1 -20.42 -2.34 -24.02
CA MET A 1 -20.70 -1.36 -25.09
C MET A 1 -20.86 -0.01 -24.41
N ILE A 2 -19.72 0.61 -24.03
CA ILE A 2 -19.66 2.02 -23.64
C ILE A 2 -18.83 2.66 -24.75
N LYS A 3 -19.52 3.11 -25.78
CA LYS A 3 -18.99 3.99 -26.83
C LYS A 3 -19.72 5.30 -26.66
N GLU A 4 -18.93 6.34 -26.56
CA GLU A 4 -19.15 7.76 -26.84
C GLU A 4 -18.89 8.69 -25.64
N GLY A 5 -17.80 9.46 -25.76
CA GLY A 5 -17.73 10.82 -25.22
C GLY A 5 -17.20 11.01 -23.80
N LEU A 6 -16.17 10.29 -23.35
CA LEU A 6 -15.55 10.60 -22.06
C LEU A 6 -14.55 11.78 -22.12
N PHE A 7 -14.13 12.21 -23.30
CA PHE A 7 -13.29 13.39 -23.49
C PHE A 7 -13.94 14.36 -24.47
N PRO A 8 -13.79 15.69 -24.30
CA PRO A 8 -14.14 16.65 -25.34
C PRO A 8 -13.44 16.29 -26.65
N ASP A 9 -14.09 16.42 -27.79
CA ASP A 9 -13.53 16.17 -29.12
C ASP A 9 -12.13 16.80 -29.24
N ASN A 10 -11.05 15.97 -29.19
CA ASN A 10 -9.63 16.23 -29.38
C ASN A 10 -8.67 16.06 -28.19
N MET A 11 -9.05 15.50 -27.04
CA MET A 11 -8.06 15.19 -25.99
C MET A 11 -8.02 13.66 -25.76
N SER A 12 -7.03 12.98 -26.35
CA SER A 12 -6.69 11.60 -25.97
C SER A 12 -5.81 11.63 -24.72
N LEU A 13 -6.06 10.71 -23.75
CA LEU A 13 -5.21 10.53 -22.58
C LEU A 13 -3.75 10.23 -23.00
N ARG A 14 -2.79 11.00 -22.49
CA ARG A 14 -1.36 10.81 -22.75
C ARG A 14 -0.76 9.94 -21.63
N LEU A 15 -0.45 8.70 -21.98
CA LEU A 15 0.01 7.67 -21.03
C LEU A 15 1.51 7.37 -21.22
N ALA A 16 2.29 7.42 -20.14
CA ALA A 16 3.64 6.90 -20.15
C ALA A 16 3.75 5.54 -19.44
N ILE A 17 4.42 4.57 -20.06
CA ILE A 17 4.83 3.33 -19.40
C ILE A 17 6.32 3.45 -19.07
N LEU A 18 6.64 3.66 -17.77
CA LEU A 18 8.03 3.78 -17.33
C LEU A 18 8.69 2.41 -17.28
N SER A 19 9.53 2.09 -18.26
CA SER A 19 10.18 0.78 -18.38
C SER A 19 11.55 0.87 -19.02
N ARG A 20 12.57 0.20 -18.44
CA ARG A 20 13.86 -0.01 -19.11
C ARG A 20 13.84 -1.12 -20.16
N GLY A 21 12.78 -1.92 -20.17
CA GLY A 21 12.66 -3.10 -21.02
C GLY A 21 11.46 -3.02 -21.97
N PRO A 22 11.54 -2.24 -23.08
CA PRO A 22 10.41 -2.14 -24.02
C PRO A 22 10.05 -3.48 -24.68
N ARG A 23 10.97 -4.45 -24.68
CA ARG A 23 10.76 -5.79 -25.25
C ARG A 23 10.18 -6.80 -24.24
N LEU A 24 10.08 -6.47 -22.96
CA LEU A 24 9.50 -7.35 -21.95
C LEU A 24 8.02 -7.60 -22.24
N TYR A 25 7.58 -8.84 -21.99
CA TYR A 25 6.21 -9.27 -22.22
C TYR A 25 5.19 -8.27 -21.65
N SER A 26 5.26 -7.98 -20.36
CA SER A 26 4.31 -7.09 -19.68
C SER A 26 4.28 -5.67 -20.27
N THR A 27 5.46 -5.13 -20.65
CA THR A 27 5.54 -3.80 -21.27
C THR A 27 4.89 -3.79 -22.66
N LYS A 28 5.14 -4.83 -23.46
CA LYS A 28 4.50 -4.98 -24.77
C LYS A 28 3.00 -5.14 -24.69
N ARG A 29 2.52 -5.96 -23.73
CA ARG A 29 1.08 -6.18 -23.54
C ARG A 29 0.36 -4.87 -23.16
N LEU A 30 0.91 -4.13 -22.20
CA LEU A 30 0.35 -2.83 -21.82
C LEU A 30 0.32 -1.83 -22.97
N LEU A 31 1.42 -1.75 -23.76
CA LEU A 31 1.48 -0.91 -24.94
C LEU A 31 0.44 -1.30 -25.99
N GLN A 32 0.29 -2.60 -26.24
CA GLN A 32 -0.70 -3.12 -27.18
C GLN A 32 -2.12 -2.75 -26.74
N GLU A 33 -2.50 -3.04 -25.49
CA GLU A 33 -3.83 -2.77 -24.97
C GLU A 33 -4.18 -1.27 -24.95
N ALA A 34 -3.18 -0.42 -24.65
CA ALA A 34 -3.39 1.03 -24.72
C ALA A 34 -3.64 1.51 -26.16
N ARG A 35 -2.90 0.98 -27.14
CA ARG A 35 -3.10 1.32 -28.56
C ARG A 35 -4.43 0.81 -29.10
N GLU A 36 -4.87 -0.38 -28.69
CA GLU A 36 -6.18 -0.92 -29.07
C GLU A 36 -7.36 -0.05 -28.55
N ARG A 37 -7.10 0.76 -27.50
CA ARG A 37 -8.03 1.74 -26.94
C ARG A 37 -7.81 3.17 -27.44
N GLU A 38 -6.99 3.32 -28.47
CA GLU A 38 -6.67 4.61 -29.08
C GLU A 38 -6.03 5.65 -28.13
N ILE A 39 -5.33 5.14 -27.08
CA ILE A 39 -4.59 5.97 -26.11
C ILE A 39 -3.27 6.42 -26.71
N ASP A 40 -2.93 7.70 -26.54
CA ASP A 40 -1.58 8.21 -26.86
C ASP A 40 -0.60 7.68 -25.81
N VAL A 41 0.14 6.61 -26.19
CA VAL A 41 0.99 5.89 -25.25
C VAL A 41 2.44 5.82 -25.68
N SER A 42 3.33 6.13 -24.74
CA SER A 42 4.78 6.06 -24.92
C SER A 42 5.45 5.15 -23.90
N ILE A 43 6.54 4.48 -24.30
CA ILE A 43 7.41 3.75 -23.36
C ILE A 43 8.63 4.62 -23.10
N ILE A 44 8.81 5.00 -21.84
CA ILE A 44 9.88 5.88 -21.41
C ILE A 44 10.85 5.10 -20.51
N ASN A 45 12.14 5.21 -20.79
CA ASN A 45 13.16 4.72 -19.88
C ASN A 45 13.33 5.72 -18.73
N PRO A 46 12.98 5.40 -17.49
CA PRO A 46 13.11 6.36 -16.40
C PRO A 46 14.56 6.84 -16.18
N MET A 47 15.56 6.11 -16.68
CA MET A 47 16.98 6.48 -16.55
C MET A 47 17.42 7.59 -17.51
N THR A 48 16.60 7.95 -18.50
CA THR A 48 16.90 9.06 -19.44
C THR A 48 16.21 10.36 -19.03
N LEU A 49 15.38 10.35 -17.97
CA LEU A 49 14.65 11.52 -17.52
C LEU A 49 15.54 12.45 -16.69
N SER A 50 15.56 13.72 -17.07
CA SER A 50 16.12 14.81 -16.29
C SER A 50 15.00 15.57 -15.57
N LEU A 51 15.16 15.80 -14.27
CA LEU A 51 14.17 16.40 -13.39
C LEU A 51 14.64 17.81 -13.03
N PHE A 52 13.84 18.81 -13.31
CA PHE A 52 14.15 20.20 -13.02
C PHE A 52 13.26 20.70 -11.89
N SER A 53 13.86 21.36 -10.91
CA SER A 53 13.15 21.93 -9.76
C SER A 53 13.67 23.34 -9.50
N ALA A 54 12.78 24.33 -9.54
CA ALA A 54 13.02 25.70 -9.10
C ALA A 54 12.02 26.04 -7.98
N GLY A 55 12.16 27.21 -7.36
CA GLY A 55 11.29 27.57 -6.23
C GLY A 55 9.80 27.65 -6.58
N ASP A 56 9.47 27.86 -7.83
CA ASP A 56 8.12 28.10 -8.35
C ASP A 56 7.75 27.21 -9.56
N SER A 57 8.65 26.33 -10.00
CA SER A 57 8.42 25.50 -11.17
C SER A 57 9.07 24.12 -11.07
N LEU A 58 8.42 23.15 -11.68
CA LEU A 58 8.91 21.79 -11.91
C LEU A 58 8.83 21.52 -13.41
N ASP A 59 9.79 20.74 -13.94
CA ASP A 59 9.77 20.29 -15.34
C ASP A 59 10.49 18.95 -15.47
N VAL A 60 10.18 18.21 -16.53
CA VAL A 60 10.80 16.93 -16.85
C VAL A 60 11.13 16.86 -18.33
N THR A 61 12.34 16.43 -18.65
CA THR A 61 12.77 16.23 -20.04
C THR A 61 13.41 14.86 -20.23
N SER A 62 13.37 14.37 -21.46
CA SER A 62 14.15 13.21 -21.90
C SER A 62 14.83 13.55 -23.21
N GLU A 63 16.15 13.36 -23.28
CA GLU A 63 16.94 13.63 -24.50
C GLU A 63 16.78 15.06 -25.06
N GLY A 64 16.36 16.02 -24.22
CA GLY A 64 16.16 17.42 -24.57
C GLY A 64 14.71 17.79 -24.92
N ASP A 65 13.81 16.83 -25.05
CA ASP A 65 12.40 17.09 -25.29
C ASP A 65 11.63 17.16 -23.98
N SER A 66 10.71 18.12 -23.86
CA SER A 66 9.75 18.22 -22.76
C SER A 66 8.55 17.33 -23.02
N PHE A 67 8.00 16.76 -21.96
CA PHE A 67 6.87 15.84 -22.03
C PHE A 67 5.75 16.28 -21.09
N GLU A 68 4.54 16.12 -21.57
CA GLU A 68 3.33 16.26 -20.76
C GLU A 68 2.59 14.93 -20.79
N TRP A 69 2.47 14.27 -19.63
CA TRP A 69 1.68 13.06 -19.47
C TRP A 69 0.53 13.32 -18.50
N ASP A 70 -0.59 12.68 -18.74
CA ASP A 70 -1.73 12.72 -17.84
C ASP A 70 -1.67 11.58 -16.83
N ALA A 71 -1.10 10.41 -17.25
CA ALA A 71 -0.94 9.25 -16.42
C ALA A 71 0.37 8.49 -16.67
N VAL A 72 0.81 7.75 -15.64
CA VAL A 72 2.01 6.92 -15.68
C VAL A 72 1.78 5.54 -15.08
N ILE A 73 2.16 4.49 -15.81
CA ILE A 73 2.27 3.11 -15.30
C ILE A 73 3.72 2.80 -14.95
N PRO A 74 4.10 2.67 -13.67
CA PRO A 74 5.47 2.37 -13.27
C PRO A 74 5.78 0.89 -13.43
N ARG A 75 6.66 0.54 -14.39
CA ARG A 75 7.29 -0.78 -14.54
C ARG A 75 8.73 -0.74 -14.07
N ILE A 76 8.92 -0.24 -12.84
CA ILE A 76 10.23 0.00 -12.24
C ILE A 76 10.80 -1.32 -11.71
N GLY A 77 11.99 -1.71 -12.22
CA GLY A 77 12.72 -2.87 -11.72
C GLY A 77 13.38 -2.60 -10.36
N HIS A 78 13.68 -3.66 -9.61
CA HIS A 78 14.30 -3.56 -8.28
C HIS A 78 15.61 -2.77 -8.29
N SER A 79 16.47 -2.98 -9.29
CA SER A 79 17.78 -2.33 -9.38
C SER A 79 17.77 -0.81 -9.55
N ILE A 80 16.61 -0.23 -9.91
CA ILE A 80 16.44 1.22 -10.07
C ILE A 80 15.34 1.79 -9.16
N THR A 81 14.97 1.09 -8.09
CA THR A 81 13.89 1.51 -7.18
C THR A 81 14.06 2.94 -6.72
N LYS A 82 15.24 3.29 -6.20
CA LYS A 82 15.50 4.65 -5.67
C LYS A 82 15.30 5.73 -6.72
N HIS A 83 15.89 5.56 -7.91
CA HIS A 83 15.78 6.51 -9.01
C HIS A 83 14.35 6.56 -9.57
N GLY A 84 13.75 5.40 -9.85
CA GLY A 84 12.39 5.34 -10.38
C GLY A 84 11.36 5.97 -9.45
N CYS A 85 11.49 5.78 -8.14
CA CYS A 85 10.62 6.45 -7.16
C CYS A 85 10.88 7.96 -7.08
N SER A 86 12.11 8.43 -7.35
CA SER A 86 12.38 9.88 -7.46
C SER A 86 11.68 10.48 -8.68
N VAL A 87 11.71 9.78 -9.81
CA VAL A 87 10.97 10.17 -11.01
C VAL A 87 9.47 10.23 -10.73
N LEU A 88 8.90 9.17 -10.12
CA LEU A 88 7.45 9.15 -9.80
C LEU A 88 7.03 10.29 -8.88
N ARG A 89 7.80 10.59 -7.82
CA ARG A 89 7.49 11.72 -6.94
C ARG A 89 7.50 13.04 -7.68
N HIS A 90 8.41 13.21 -8.62
CA HIS A 90 8.49 14.41 -9.43
C HIS A 90 7.30 14.55 -10.37
N LEU A 91 6.91 13.47 -11.03
CA LEU A 91 5.73 13.42 -11.90
C LEU A 91 4.43 13.65 -11.13
N ASP A 92 4.29 13.04 -9.96
CA ASP A 92 3.16 13.26 -9.06
C ASP A 92 3.02 14.73 -8.64
N GLN A 93 4.15 15.41 -8.36
CA GLN A 93 4.18 16.85 -8.06
C GLN A 93 3.84 17.73 -9.28
N LEU A 94 4.06 17.24 -10.50
CA LEU A 94 3.60 17.86 -11.74
C LEU A 94 2.10 17.61 -12.02
N GLY A 95 1.42 16.86 -11.17
CA GLY A 95 0.00 16.52 -11.33
C GLY A 95 -0.26 15.31 -12.24
N VAL A 96 0.79 14.56 -12.60
CA VAL A 96 0.65 13.33 -13.39
C VAL A 96 0.14 12.21 -12.50
N TRP A 97 -0.98 11.61 -12.83
CA TRP A 97 -1.51 10.47 -12.08
C TRP A 97 -0.60 9.24 -12.20
N CYS A 98 -0.18 8.68 -11.08
CA CYS A 98 0.70 7.52 -11.02
C CYS A 98 -0.05 6.27 -10.57
N ALA A 99 -0.13 5.25 -11.44
CA ALA A 99 -0.85 4.00 -11.17
C ALA A 99 -0.40 3.25 -9.89
N ASN A 100 0.82 3.48 -9.44
CA ASN A 100 1.30 3.18 -8.09
C ASN A 100 2.18 4.33 -7.62
N SER A 101 1.99 4.78 -6.39
CA SER A 101 2.79 5.86 -5.81
C SER A 101 4.24 5.43 -5.58
N ALA A 102 5.16 6.40 -5.57
CA ALA A 102 6.55 6.18 -5.23
C ALA A 102 6.71 5.57 -3.83
N GLU A 103 5.89 6.01 -2.89
CA GLU A 103 5.91 5.54 -1.50
C GLU A 103 5.44 4.09 -1.40
N GLY A 104 4.31 3.75 -2.01
CA GLY A 104 3.80 2.37 -2.04
C GLY A 104 4.80 1.38 -2.67
N ILE A 105 5.49 1.80 -3.74
CA ILE A 105 6.56 0.99 -4.36
C ILE A 105 7.73 0.79 -3.40
N GLN A 106 8.16 1.81 -2.67
CA GLN A 106 9.26 1.70 -1.69
C GLN A 106 8.87 0.80 -0.52
N GLN A 107 7.69 1.01 0.04
CA GLN A 107 7.15 0.26 1.17
C GLN A 107 6.99 -1.23 0.85
N SER A 108 6.42 -1.55 -0.31
CA SER A 108 6.22 -2.94 -0.74
C SER A 108 7.55 -3.70 -0.99
N ARG A 109 8.63 -2.99 -1.29
CA ARG A 109 9.96 -3.58 -1.56
C ARG A 109 10.85 -3.75 -0.35
N ASP A 110 10.55 -3.08 0.74
CA ASP A 110 11.19 -3.30 2.02
C ASP A 110 10.38 -4.32 2.82
N LYS A 111 10.90 -5.55 2.94
CA LYS A 111 10.19 -6.66 3.61
C LYS A 111 9.83 -6.36 5.06
N LEU A 112 10.67 -5.58 5.78
CA LEU A 112 10.37 -5.18 7.15
C LEU A 112 9.24 -4.16 7.17
N GLN A 113 9.35 -3.11 6.38
CA GLN A 113 8.35 -2.05 6.31
C GLN A 113 6.99 -2.60 5.83
N ALA A 114 7.00 -3.47 4.80
CA ALA A 114 5.79 -4.14 4.34
C ALA A 114 5.13 -4.96 5.46
N SER A 115 5.89 -5.78 6.20
CA SER A 115 5.34 -6.56 7.31
C SER A 115 4.77 -5.68 8.44
N GLN A 116 5.40 -4.55 8.74
CA GLN A 116 4.91 -3.59 9.73
C GLN A 116 3.58 -2.95 9.30
N ILE A 117 3.49 -2.51 8.04
CA ILE A 117 2.27 -1.90 7.49
C ILE A 117 1.12 -2.92 7.46
N LEU A 118 1.38 -4.13 6.97
CA LEU A 118 0.36 -5.19 6.93
C LEU A 118 -0.14 -5.53 8.34
N SER A 119 0.76 -5.69 9.31
CA SER A 119 0.40 -5.95 10.71
C SER A 119 -0.39 -4.81 11.35
N GLN A 120 0.00 -3.56 11.10
CA GLN A 120 -0.71 -2.38 11.60
C GLN A 120 -2.15 -2.34 11.10
N ASN A 121 -2.37 -2.77 9.84
CA ASN A 121 -3.69 -2.83 9.22
C ASN A 121 -4.42 -4.16 9.48
N LYS A 122 -3.92 -4.99 10.42
CA LYS A 122 -4.52 -6.28 10.79
C LYS A 122 -4.70 -7.24 9.60
N ILE A 123 -3.79 -7.17 8.64
CA ILE A 123 -3.75 -8.10 7.50
C ILE A 123 -2.93 -9.31 7.93
N PRO A 124 -3.44 -10.55 7.75
CA PRO A 124 -2.75 -11.75 8.16
C PRO A 124 -1.43 -11.94 7.40
N ILE A 125 -0.34 -12.15 8.15
CA ILE A 125 1.00 -12.48 7.64
C ILE A 125 1.61 -13.60 8.49
N PRO A 126 2.57 -14.37 7.97
CA PRO A 126 3.36 -15.28 8.81
C PRO A 126 4.08 -14.51 9.90
N LYS A 127 4.13 -15.03 11.13
CA LYS A 127 4.85 -14.37 12.24
C LYS A 127 6.27 -14.05 11.81
N THR A 128 6.70 -12.82 12.00
CA THR A 128 7.97 -12.31 11.50
C THR A 128 8.70 -11.51 12.55
N VAL A 129 9.99 -11.80 12.74
CA VAL A 129 10.86 -11.10 13.69
C VAL A 129 12.05 -10.51 12.95
N TYR A 130 12.31 -9.21 13.16
CA TYR A 130 13.52 -8.55 12.69
C TYR A 130 14.64 -8.71 13.72
N VAL A 131 15.69 -9.43 13.35
CA VAL A 131 16.79 -9.77 14.26
C VAL A 131 18.01 -8.90 13.97
N ARG A 132 18.54 -8.23 15.02
CA ARG A 132 19.77 -7.44 14.98
C ARG A 132 20.88 -8.01 15.86
N ASP A 133 20.54 -8.87 16.80
CA ASP A 133 21.46 -9.51 17.72
C ASP A 133 21.30 -11.02 17.64
N PRO A 134 22.39 -11.79 17.44
CA PRO A 134 22.31 -13.24 17.42
C PRO A 134 21.78 -13.89 18.72
N ARG A 135 21.79 -13.16 19.83
CA ARG A 135 21.24 -13.61 21.13
C ARG A 135 19.72 -13.70 21.11
N ASP A 136 19.06 -12.93 20.22
CA ASP A 136 17.59 -12.94 20.09
C ASP A 136 17.06 -14.07 19.20
N VAL A 137 17.93 -14.87 18.57
CA VAL A 137 17.52 -15.92 17.61
C VAL A 137 16.62 -16.96 18.26
N GLU A 138 16.91 -17.39 19.50
CA GLU A 138 16.10 -18.37 20.21
C GLU A 138 14.67 -17.87 20.44
N ARG A 139 14.56 -16.67 21.00
CA ARG A 139 13.26 -16.03 21.21
C ARG A 139 12.50 -15.76 19.92
N ALA A 140 13.21 -15.44 18.83
CA ALA A 140 12.61 -15.24 17.52
C ALA A 140 12.01 -16.54 16.96
N ILE A 141 12.73 -17.67 17.12
CA ILE A 141 12.25 -19.00 16.74
C ILE A 141 11.00 -19.37 17.55
N GLU A 142 11.03 -19.18 18.87
CA GLU A 142 9.87 -19.44 19.74
C GLU A 142 8.66 -18.59 19.34
N TYR A 143 8.85 -17.29 19.07
CA TYR A 143 7.79 -16.40 18.62
C TYR A 143 7.18 -16.86 17.28
N CYS A 144 8.00 -17.39 16.38
CA CYS A 144 7.56 -17.94 15.09
C CYS A 144 6.92 -19.34 15.19
N GLY A 145 6.67 -19.85 16.40
CA GLY A 145 6.03 -21.16 16.60
C GLY A 145 7.00 -22.35 16.64
N GLY A 146 8.30 -22.10 16.68
CA GLY A 146 9.33 -23.14 16.72
C GLY A 146 9.98 -23.39 15.35
N LEU A 147 10.73 -24.50 15.27
CA LEU A 147 11.37 -24.96 14.03
C LEU A 147 10.44 -25.86 13.22
N PRO A 148 10.55 -25.84 11.89
CA PRO A 148 11.49 -25.08 11.06
C PRO A 148 11.08 -23.61 10.91
N VAL A 149 12.06 -22.73 10.60
CA VAL A 149 11.85 -21.32 10.32
C VAL A 149 12.47 -20.90 8.99
N VAL A 150 11.96 -19.81 8.41
CA VAL A 150 12.53 -19.20 7.21
C VAL A 150 13.37 -17.99 7.61
N VAL A 151 14.64 -17.98 7.27
CA VAL A 151 15.54 -16.83 7.42
C VAL A 151 15.60 -16.07 6.11
N LYS A 152 15.32 -14.75 6.16
CA LYS A 152 15.31 -13.88 4.96
C LYS A 152 16.22 -12.67 5.16
N VAL A 153 16.93 -12.26 4.11
CA VAL A 153 17.51 -10.92 4.07
C VAL A 153 16.45 -9.92 3.61
N THR A 154 16.46 -8.70 4.19
CA THR A 154 15.45 -7.68 3.86
C THR A 154 15.56 -7.17 2.44
N GLN A 155 16.76 -7.21 1.84
CA GLN A 155 17.04 -6.81 0.47
C GLN A 155 17.44 -8.04 -0.36
N GLY A 156 16.67 -8.36 -1.37
CA GLY A 156 16.85 -9.49 -2.28
C GLY A 156 15.63 -9.67 -3.16
N THR A 157 15.82 -10.26 -4.33
CA THR A 157 14.75 -10.53 -5.31
C THR A 157 14.75 -11.99 -5.70
N GLN A 158 13.63 -12.47 -6.24
CA GLN A 158 13.49 -13.80 -6.83
C GLN A 158 13.85 -14.98 -5.92
N GLY A 159 13.74 -14.80 -4.60
CA GLY A 159 14.08 -15.84 -3.63
C GLY A 159 15.54 -15.89 -3.21
N ASP A 160 16.40 -14.98 -3.71
CA ASP A 160 17.78 -14.84 -3.22
C ASP A 160 17.78 -14.38 -1.75
N GLY A 161 18.59 -15.06 -0.93
CA GLY A 161 18.69 -14.76 0.50
C GLY A 161 17.51 -15.26 1.33
N VAL A 162 16.80 -16.32 0.88
CA VAL A 162 15.73 -17.00 1.62
C VAL A 162 16.17 -18.43 1.94
N PHE A 163 16.18 -18.79 3.22
CA PHE A 163 16.74 -20.03 3.71
C PHE A 163 15.81 -20.72 4.71
N LEU A 164 15.39 -21.95 4.43
CA LEU A 164 14.68 -22.79 5.39
C LEU A 164 15.68 -23.46 6.36
N ARG A 165 15.41 -23.40 7.65
CA ARG A 165 16.28 -23.94 8.72
C ARG A 165 15.52 -24.80 9.70
N TYR A 166 16.13 -25.94 10.01
CA TYR A 166 15.53 -27.00 10.83
C TYR A 166 16.17 -27.11 12.21
N SER A 167 17.28 -26.40 12.46
CA SER A 167 17.96 -26.44 13.77
C SER A 167 18.32 -25.05 14.27
N PHE A 168 18.30 -24.89 15.60
CA PHE A 168 18.69 -23.66 16.28
C PHE A 168 20.12 -23.25 15.91
N GLN A 169 21.06 -24.19 15.98
CA GLN A 169 22.48 -23.89 15.76
C GLN A 169 22.76 -23.39 14.33
N GLU A 170 22.16 -24.04 13.33
CA GLU A 170 22.27 -23.61 11.93
C GLU A 170 21.65 -22.22 11.72
N THR A 171 20.48 -21.99 12.33
CA THR A 171 19.79 -20.69 12.25
C THR A 171 20.66 -19.60 12.87
N LYS A 172 21.19 -19.82 14.08
CA LYS A 172 22.05 -18.87 14.78
C LYS A 172 23.33 -18.55 14.01
N ASN A 173 24.01 -19.58 13.50
CA ASN A 173 25.24 -19.41 12.72
C ASN A 173 24.98 -18.63 11.42
N LEU A 174 23.88 -18.93 10.71
CA LEU A 174 23.49 -18.19 9.51
C LEU A 174 23.19 -16.71 9.81
N VAL A 175 22.35 -16.45 10.82
CA VAL A 175 22.01 -15.10 11.26
C VAL A 175 23.26 -14.31 11.63
N GLN A 176 24.15 -14.91 12.41
CA GLN A 176 25.43 -14.29 12.80
C GLN A 176 26.28 -13.92 11.58
N GLY A 177 26.42 -14.84 10.61
CA GLY A 177 27.18 -14.58 9.38
C GLY A 177 26.57 -13.46 8.53
N LEU A 178 25.24 -13.43 8.42
CA LEU A 178 24.54 -12.38 7.70
C LEU A 178 24.69 -11.00 8.38
N LEU A 179 24.59 -10.95 9.72
CA LEU A 179 24.76 -9.71 10.48
C LEU A 179 26.19 -9.18 10.40
N LEU A 180 27.21 -10.05 10.46
CA LEU A 180 28.60 -9.69 10.23
C LEU A 180 28.82 -9.12 8.83
N SER A 181 28.09 -9.61 7.84
CA SER A 181 28.08 -9.08 6.47
C SER A 181 27.19 -7.83 6.30
N LYS A 182 26.79 -7.19 7.42
CA LYS A 182 25.93 -5.98 7.45
C LYS A 182 24.56 -6.18 6.76
N LYS A 183 24.09 -7.40 6.66
CA LYS A 183 22.76 -7.70 6.11
C LYS A 183 21.71 -7.59 7.22
N ALA A 184 20.57 -7.01 6.90
CA ALA A 184 19.41 -7.02 7.77
C ALA A 184 18.66 -8.36 7.62
N VAL A 185 18.25 -8.96 8.73
CA VAL A 185 17.75 -10.34 8.78
C VAL A 185 16.34 -10.38 9.37
N LEU A 186 15.46 -11.14 8.73
CA LEU A 186 14.15 -11.53 9.23
C LEU A 186 14.16 -13.04 9.52
N ILE A 187 13.59 -13.45 10.65
CA ILE A 187 13.19 -14.82 10.92
C ILE A 187 11.66 -14.87 10.82
N GLN A 188 11.14 -15.78 10.03
CA GLN A 188 9.72 -15.88 9.73
C GLN A 188 9.23 -17.32 9.96
N GLU A 189 8.02 -17.43 10.45
CA GLU A 189 7.27 -18.68 10.57
C GLU A 189 7.26 -19.42 9.23
N TYR A 190 7.49 -20.71 9.27
CA TYR A 190 7.36 -21.57 8.11
C TYR A 190 5.95 -22.15 8.05
N ILE A 191 5.23 -21.84 7.00
CA ILE A 191 3.87 -22.35 6.78
C ILE A 191 3.96 -23.67 6.04
N SER A 192 3.80 -24.76 6.80
CA SER A 192 3.97 -26.13 6.30
C SER A 192 2.92 -26.54 5.28
N GLU A 193 1.71 -26.04 5.42
CA GLU A 193 0.56 -26.26 4.56
C GLU A 193 0.83 -25.79 3.12
N SER A 194 1.63 -24.73 3.01
CA SER A 194 2.04 -24.13 1.73
C SER A 194 3.43 -24.59 1.25
N HIS A 195 3.94 -25.75 1.71
CA HIS A 195 5.26 -26.22 1.28
C HIS A 195 5.40 -26.27 -0.25
N GLY A 196 6.27 -25.42 -0.79
CA GLY A 196 6.55 -25.35 -2.23
C GLY A 196 5.37 -24.83 -3.07
N THR A 197 4.35 -24.25 -2.45
CA THR A 197 3.21 -23.65 -3.17
C THR A 197 2.92 -22.26 -2.65
N ASP A 198 2.40 -21.40 -3.53
CA ASP A 198 1.77 -20.14 -3.18
C ASP A 198 0.70 -19.76 -4.21
N ILE A 199 -0.13 -18.81 -3.83
CA ILE A 199 -1.16 -18.25 -4.67
C ILE A 199 -0.74 -16.82 -5.02
N ARG A 200 -0.70 -16.49 -6.30
CA ARG A 200 -0.57 -15.09 -6.76
C ARG A 200 -1.92 -14.56 -7.17
N ALA A 201 -2.42 -13.60 -6.43
CA ALA A 201 -3.56 -12.77 -6.79
C ALA A 201 -3.06 -11.50 -7.49
N LEU A 202 -3.58 -11.18 -8.67
CA LEU A 202 -3.32 -9.90 -9.33
C LEU A 202 -4.48 -8.96 -9.06
N VAL A 203 -4.19 -7.92 -8.30
CA VAL A 203 -5.14 -6.88 -7.90
C VAL A 203 -4.98 -5.70 -8.84
N VAL A 204 -6.12 -5.17 -9.30
CA VAL A 204 -6.23 -3.92 -10.05
C VAL A 204 -7.37 -3.13 -9.42
N GLY A 205 -7.04 -1.97 -8.83
CA GLY A 205 -7.98 -1.21 -8.02
C GLY A 205 -8.39 -1.97 -6.75
N ASP A 206 -9.66 -2.24 -6.63
CA ASP A 206 -10.31 -2.85 -5.46
C ASP A 206 -10.66 -4.35 -5.64
N ARG A 207 -10.24 -4.99 -6.74
CA ARG A 207 -10.60 -6.38 -7.06
C ARG A 207 -9.43 -7.22 -7.57
N VAL A 208 -9.52 -8.52 -7.37
CA VAL A 208 -8.62 -9.49 -7.98
C VAL A 208 -9.11 -9.79 -9.41
N VAL A 209 -8.34 -9.36 -10.42
CA VAL A 209 -8.69 -9.59 -11.83
C VAL A 209 -8.26 -10.97 -12.33
N ALA A 210 -7.23 -11.55 -11.74
CA ALA A 210 -6.75 -12.89 -12.07
C ALA A 210 -5.99 -13.50 -10.90
N SER A 211 -6.00 -14.82 -10.80
CA SER A 211 -5.21 -15.56 -9.81
C SER A 211 -4.62 -16.83 -10.40
N MET A 212 -3.48 -17.25 -9.84
CA MET A 212 -2.81 -18.49 -10.20
C MET A 212 -2.16 -19.12 -8.98
N ARG A 213 -2.10 -20.44 -8.96
CA ARG A 213 -1.27 -21.19 -8.01
C ARG A 213 0.07 -21.49 -8.65
N ARG A 214 1.15 -21.24 -7.90
CA ARG A 214 2.51 -21.58 -8.30
C ARG A 214 2.98 -22.77 -7.50
N ARG A 215 3.66 -23.72 -8.14
CA ARG A 215 4.23 -24.90 -7.50
C ARG A 215 5.70 -25.02 -7.82
N ALA A 216 6.51 -25.23 -6.78
CA ALA A 216 7.93 -25.54 -6.94
C ALA A 216 8.11 -26.94 -7.56
N ARG A 217 9.27 -27.18 -8.13
CA ARG A 217 9.66 -28.53 -8.60
C ARG A 217 10.53 -29.24 -7.57
N GLY A 218 10.26 -30.51 -7.38
CA GLY A 218 11.04 -31.40 -6.53
C GLY A 218 10.92 -31.05 -5.06
N ARG A 219 12.05 -30.88 -4.35
CA ARG A 219 12.12 -30.57 -2.91
C ARG A 219 12.33 -29.09 -2.60
N GLU A 220 12.19 -28.20 -3.60
CA GLU A 220 12.32 -26.78 -3.41
C GLU A 220 11.08 -26.25 -2.68
N PHE A 221 11.28 -25.47 -1.62
CA PHE A 221 10.19 -24.90 -0.84
C PHE A 221 9.73 -23.52 -1.36
N ARG A 222 10.53 -22.90 -2.26
CA ARG A 222 10.21 -21.61 -2.88
C ARG A 222 9.48 -21.86 -4.21
N SER A 223 8.27 -21.34 -4.32
CA SER A 223 7.35 -21.55 -5.45
C SER A 223 7.57 -20.62 -6.66
N ASN A 224 8.64 -19.82 -6.66
CA ASN A 224 8.89 -18.81 -7.69
C ASN A 224 8.96 -19.41 -9.11
N TYR A 225 8.17 -18.87 -10.04
CA TYR A 225 8.11 -19.29 -11.45
C TYR A 225 9.49 -19.27 -12.14
N HIS A 226 10.36 -18.31 -11.81
CA HIS A 226 11.72 -18.21 -12.34
C HIS A 226 12.65 -19.37 -11.93
N LEU A 227 12.27 -20.15 -10.92
CA LEU A 227 12.96 -21.37 -10.50
C LEU A 227 12.42 -22.64 -11.20
N ASN A 228 11.84 -22.50 -12.41
CA ASN A 228 11.19 -23.57 -13.16
C ASN A 228 9.95 -24.18 -12.46
N GLY A 229 9.29 -23.44 -11.61
CA GLY A 229 8.00 -23.80 -11.05
C GLY A 229 6.91 -23.90 -12.13
N THR A 230 5.85 -24.62 -11.83
CA THR A 230 4.65 -24.70 -12.67
C THR A 230 3.61 -23.70 -12.19
N VAL A 231 2.75 -23.24 -13.11
CA VAL A 231 1.62 -22.38 -12.79
C VAL A 231 0.34 -23.06 -13.27
N GLU A 232 -0.73 -22.90 -12.50
CA GLU A 232 -2.06 -23.39 -12.86
C GLU A 232 -3.11 -22.32 -12.52
N LYS A 233 -4.21 -22.31 -13.25
CA LYS A 233 -5.36 -21.45 -12.93
C LYS A 233 -5.83 -21.78 -11.51
N PHE A 234 -6.14 -20.76 -10.75
CA PHE A 234 -6.68 -20.89 -9.40
C PHE A 234 -7.93 -20.00 -9.30
N GLU A 235 -9.02 -20.56 -8.82
CA GLU A 235 -10.22 -19.79 -8.51
C GLU A 235 -10.10 -19.32 -7.07
N ILE A 236 -9.90 -18.01 -6.89
CA ILE A 236 -9.61 -17.44 -5.59
C ILE A 236 -10.88 -17.42 -4.72
N PRO A 237 -10.85 -17.98 -3.50
CA PRO A 237 -11.96 -17.84 -2.56
C PRO A 237 -12.12 -16.37 -2.10
N SER A 238 -13.36 -15.97 -1.74
CA SER A 238 -13.67 -14.60 -1.34
C SER A 238 -12.83 -14.09 -0.16
N GLU A 239 -12.53 -14.95 0.81
CA GLU A 239 -11.66 -14.61 1.93
C GLU A 239 -10.23 -14.25 1.49
N TYR A 240 -9.68 -14.99 0.52
CA TYR A 240 -8.35 -14.71 -0.06
C TYR A 240 -8.36 -13.45 -0.90
N GLU A 241 -9.44 -13.22 -1.65
CA GLU A 241 -9.64 -11.99 -2.42
C GLU A 241 -9.68 -10.77 -1.51
N GLU A 242 -10.46 -10.79 -0.43
CA GLU A 242 -10.53 -9.70 0.54
C GLU A 242 -9.15 -9.38 1.12
N VAL A 243 -8.42 -10.39 1.58
CA VAL A 243 -7.07 -10.21 2.14
C VAL A 243 -6.11 -9.66 1.08
N ALA A 244 -6.17 -10.14 -0.17
CA ALA A 244 -5.34 -9.66 -1.26
C ALA A 244 -5.63 -8.19 -1.60
N CYS A 245 -6.89 -7.80 -1.72
CA CYS A 245 -7.29 -6.42 -2.00
C CYS A 245 -6.87 -5.46 -0.88
N ARG A 246 -7.04 -5.84 0.38
CA ARG A 246 -6.61 -5.03 1.53
C ARG A 246 -5.09 -4.87 1.63
N ALA A 247 -4.32 -5.82 1.12
CA ALA A 247 -2.86 -5.78 1.12
C ALA A 247 -2.26 -5.05 -0.08
N ALA A 248 -3.04 -4.86 -1.15
CA ALA A 248 -2.53 -4.42 -2.44
C ALA A 248 -2.23 -2.90 -2.50
N LEU A 249 -1.47 -2.55 -3.52
CA LEU A 249 -1.42 -1.22 -4.14
C LEU A 249 -2.49 -1.17 -5.24
N HIS A 250 -2.66 -0.03 -5.90
CA HIS A 250 -3.60 0.08 -7.04
C HIS A 250 -3.38 -1.02 -8.09
N ILE A 251 -2.12 -1.36 -8.40
CA ILE A 251 -1.78 -2.47 -9.29
C ILE A 251 -0.70 -3.30 -8.61
N ALA A 252 -1.05 -4.49 -8.14
CA ALA A 252 -0.12 -5.35 -7.43
C ALA A 252 -0.32 -6.84 -7.69
N GLY A 253 0.77 -7.59 -7.60
CA GLY A 253 0.73 -9.04 -7.45
C GLY A 253 0.90 -9.39 -5.97
N VAL A 254 -0.15 -9.87 -5.32
CA VAL A 254 -0.11 -10.30 -3.92
C VAL A 254 0.14 -11.79 -3.87
N ASP A 255 1.21 -12.17 -3.18
CA ASP A 255 1.56 -13.57 -2.96
C ASP A 255 1.01 -14.02 -1.61
N LEU A 256 0.19 -15.07 -1.63
CA LEU A 256 -0.51 -15.61 -0.46
C LEU A 256 -0.05 -17.03 -0.18
N LEU A 257 0.11 -17.35 1.10
CA LEU A 257 0.25 -18.71 1.59
C LEU A 257 -1.09 -19.22 2.12
N GLU A 258 -1.34 -20.51 1.94
CA GLU A 258 -2.47 -21.21 2.53
C GLU A 258 -2.04 -21.66 3.95
N GLY A 259 -2.49 -20.97 4.99
CA GLY A 259 -2.26 -21.31 6.39
C GLY A 259 -3.41 -22.13 6.98
N GLU A 260 -3.22 -22.67 8.18
CA GLU A 260 -4.23 -23.45 8.89
C GLU A 260 -5.52 -22.64 9.13
N ASP A 261 -5.38 -21.37 9.50
CA ASP A 261 -6.49 -20.47 9.83
C ASP A 261 -6.90 -19.54 8.67
N GLY A 262 -6.44 -19.80 7.44
CA GLY A 262 -6.76 -18.98 6.26
C GLY A 262 -5.55 -18.39 5.53
N PRO A 263 -5.76 -17.40 4.65
CA PRO A 263 -4.71 -16.83 3.82
C PRO A 263 -3.74 -15.94 4.61
N LEU A 264 -2.45 -16.08 4.31
CA LEU A 264 -1.38 -15.25 4.87
C LEU A 264 -0.63 -14.52 3.75
N VAL A 265 -0.55 -13.20 3.82
CA VAL A 265 0.20 -12.41 2.83
C VAL A 265 1.69 -12.61 3.03
N LEU A 266 2.35 -13.10 1.98
CA LEU A 266 3.79 -13.33 1.97
C LEU A 266 4.55 -12.12 1.41
N GLU A 267 4.06 -11.52 0.31
CA GLU A 267 4.72 -10.43 -0.41
C GLU A 267 3.72 -9.66 -1.27
N VAL A 268 3.97 -8.35 -1.43
CA VAL A 268 3.24 -7.47 -2.36
C VAL A 268 4.20 -6.95 -3.42
N ASN A 269 3.91 -7.27 -4.68
CA ASN A 269 4.75 -6.92 -5.83
C ASN A 269 4.17 -5.74 -6.60
N SER A 270 4.79 -4.57 -6.51
CA SER A 270 4.34 -3.33 -7.17
C SER A 270 4.54 -3.28 -8.69
N SER A 271 5.23 -4.23 -9.28
CA SER A 271 5.43 -4.33 -10.73
C SER A 271 5.35 -5.80 -11.17
N PRO A 272 4.17 -6.44 -11.01
CA PRO A 272 4.01 -7.88 -11.26
C PRO A 272 4.25 -8.23 -12.74
N GLY A 273 4.87 -9.40 -12.98
CA GLY A 273 4.95 -9.97 -14.32
C GLY A 273 3.58 -10.47 -14.78
N LEU A 274 3.18 -10.16 -16.00
CA LEU A 274 1.85 -10.53 -16.52
C LEU A 274 1.85 -11.87 -17.26
N GLU A 275 3.00 -12.31 -17.82
CA GLU A 275 3.07 -13.48 -18.69
C GLU A 275 2.53 -14.76 -18.06
N GLY A 276 3.00 -15.07 -16.85
CA GLY A 276 2.61 -16.31 -16.17
C GLY A 276 1.13 -16.35 -15.81
N ILE A 277 0.60 -15.22 -15.32
CA ILE A 277 -0.79 -15.16 -14.87
C ILE A 277 -1.78 -15.06 -16.03
N GLU A 278 -1.46 -14.32 -17.11
CA GLU A 278 -2.30 -14.30 -18.31
C GLU A 278 -2.36 -15.70 -18.97
N LYS A 279 -1.21 -16.41 -19.04
CA LYS A 279 -1.18 -17.79 -19.56
C LYS A 279 -1.95 -18.78 -18.70
N ALA A 280 -1.87 -18.65 -17.37
CA ALA A 280 -2.53 -19.58 -16.45
C ALA A 280 -4.05 -19.32 -16.35
N SER A 281 -4.46 -18.06 -16.29
CA SER A 281 -5.87 -17.69 -16.08
C SER A 281 -6.66 -17.55 -17.37
N GLY A 282 -5.99 -17.23 -18.49
CA GLY A 282 -6.63 -16.86 -19.76
C GLY A 282 -7.26 -15.45 -19.75
N VAL A 283 -7.03 -14.66 -18.69
CA VAL A 283 -7.56 -13.30 -18.53
C VAL A 283 -6.63 -12.29 -19.20
N ASN A 284 -7.19 -11.30 -19.90
CA ASN A 284 -6.46 -10.15 -20.44
C ASN A 284 -6.13 -9.14 -19.34
N VAL A 285 -5.14 -9.47 -18.51
CA VAL A 285 -4.75 -8.65 -17.36
C VAL A 285 -4.22 -7.27 -17.78
N ALA A 286 -3.49 -7.20 -18.88
CA ALA A 286 -3.00 -5.92 -19.40
C ALA A 286 -4.16 -5.00 -19.78
N GLY A 287 -5.24 -5.54 -20.37
CA GLY A 287 -6.46 -4.80 -20.67
C GLY A 287 -7.12 -4.25 -19.42
N GLU A 288 -7.30 -5.08 -18.39
CA GLU A 288 -7.86 -4.67 -17.09
C GLU A 288 -7.07 -3.52 -16.45
N ILE A 289 -5.73 -3.57 -16.55
CA ILE A 289 -4.86 -2.49 -16.04
C ILE A 289 -5.08 -1.20 -16.83
N ILE A 290 -5.15 -1.26 -18.15
CA ILE A 290 -5.34 -0.06 -18.99
C ILE A 290 -6.72 0.55 -18.76
N ASP A 291 -7.78 -0.27 -18.66
CA ASP A 291 -9.14 0.22 -18.37
C ASP A 291 -9.22 0.91 -17.00
N TYR A 292 -8.56 0.34 -15.99
CA TYR A 292 -8.42 0.96 -14.68
C TYR A 292 -7.69 2.32 -14.75
N VAL A 293 -6.55 2.37 -15.44
CA VAL A 293 -5.75 3.61 -15.59
C VAL A 293 -6.54 4.71 -16.30
N ILE A 294 -7.29 4.38 -17.34
CA ILE A 294 -8.14 5.35 -18.05
C ILE A 294 -9.18 5.93 -17.09
N ASN A 295 -9.84 5.07 -16.33
CA ASN A 295 -10.88 5.50 -15.39
C ASN A 295 -10.32 6.41 -14.29
N GLU A 296 -9.26 5.97 -13.63
CA GLU A 296 -8.66 6.72 -12.51
C GLU A 296 -7.97 8.01 -12.94
N ALA A 297 -7.29 8.02 -14.08
CA ALA A 297 -6.66 9.24 -14.57
C ALA A 297 -7.67 10.32 -15.00
N THR A 298 -8.88 9.89 -15.40
CA THR A 298 -9.97 10.81 -15.74
C THR A 298 -10.62 11.44 -14.51
N PHE A 299 -10.72 10.65 -13.42
CA PHE A 299 -11.36 11.04 -12.16
C PHE A 299 -10.42 10.82 -10.98
N SER A 300 -9.20 11.40 -11.06
CA SER A 300 -8.15 11.17 -10.07
C SER A 300 -8.61 11.56 -8.66
N GLU A 301 -8.41 10.65 -7.70
CA GLU A 301 -8.57 10.97 -6.29
C GLU A 301 -7.57 12.05 -5.88
N VAL A 302 -8.07 13.06 -5.22
CA VAL A 302 -7.21 14.10 -4.66
C VAL A 302 -6.68 13.63 -3.32
N SER A 303 -5.36 13.47 -3.22
CA SER A 303 -4.73 13.18 -1.93
C SER A 303 -4.92 14.36 -0.98
N MET A 304 -5.79 14.20 0.01
CA MET A 304 -5.99 15.21 1.06
C MET A 304 -4.68 15.56 1.77
N ASP A 305 -3.78 14.61 1.95
CA ASP A 305 -2.45 14.85 2.53
C ASP A 305 -1.60 15.84 1.71
N GLN A 306 -1.68 15.79 0.39
CA GLN A 306 -0.97 16.73 -0.48
C GLN A 306 -1.58 18.12 -0.38
N ILE A 307 -2.92 18.24 -0.45
CA ILE A 307 -3.61 19.53 -0.27
C ILE A 307 -3.31 20.13 1.09
N LEU A 308 -3.36 19.33 2.16
CA LEU A 308 -3.15 19.79 3.52
C LEU A 308 -1.74 20.29 3.79
N ARG A 309 -0.75 19.80 3.05
CA ARG A 309 0.65 20.30 3.14
C ARG A 309 0.86 21.64 2.46
N THR A 310 -0.06 22.08 1.60
CA THR A 310 0.06 23.34 0.87
C THR A 310 -0.44 24.55 1.66
N ILE A 311 -1.20 24.34 2.74
CA ILE A 311 -1.72 25.41 3.60
C ILE A 311 -0.98 25.41 4.94
N PRO A 312 -0.02 26.34 5.17
CA PRO A 312 0.73 26.36 6.42
C PRO A 312 -0.17 26.55 7.64
N GLY A 313 -0.03 25.67 8.64
CA GLY A 313 -0.77 25.72 9.89
C GLY A 313 -2.11 24.99 9.89
N GLU A 314 -2.61 24.54 8.76
CA GLU A 314 -3.78 23.67 8.68
C GLU A 314 -3.39 22.18 8.63
N GLY A 315 -4.30 21.31 9.06
CA GLY A 315 -4.07 19.88 9.04
C GLY A 315 -5.17 19.07 9.71
N VAL A 316 -4.95 17.76 9.77
CA VAL A 316 -5.88 16.81 10.40
C VAL A 316 -5.42 16.48 11.81
N LEU A 317 -6.36 16.50 12.77
CA LEU A 317 -6.19 15.98 14.10
C LEU A 317 -7.15 14.82 14.33
N SER A 318 -6.72 13.85 15.12
CA SER A 318 -7.59 12.76 15.60
C SER A 318 -7.66 12.76 17.12
N ILE A 319 -8.85 12.45 17.65
CA ILE A 319 -9.12 12.37 19.07
C ILE A 319 -9.72 11.01 19.36
N GLN A 320 -8.99 10.19 20.12
CA GLN A 320 -9.51 8.91 20.61
C GLN A 320 -10.28 9.17 21.92
N VAL A 321 -11.59 9.03 21.89
CA VAL A 321 -12.46 9.36 23.05
C VAL A 321 -12.09 8.51 24.26
N ARG A 322 -11.67 7.26 24.09
CA ARG A 322 -11.19 6.38 25.19
C ARG A 322 -10.03 6.97 26.00
N GLN A 323 -9.22 7.85 25.41
CA GLN A 323 -8.14 8.54 26.11
C GLN A 323 -8.63 9.76 26.92
N HIS A 324 -9.87 10.16 26.70
CA HIS A 324 -10.48 11.34 27.30
C HIS A 324 -11.90 11.03 27.82
N PRO A 325 -12.04 10.25 28.92
CA PRO A 325 -13.35 9.77 29.40
C PRO A 325 -14.40 10.87 29.68
N LYS A 326 -13.95 12.09 29.96
CA LYS A 326 -14.83 13.24 30.14
C LYS A 326 -15.64 13.65 28.91
N LEU A 327 -15.20 13.21 27.73
CA LEU A 327 -15.90 13.49 26.48
C LEU A 327 -17.06 12.53 26.21
N ILE A 328 -17.11 11.40 26.91
CA ILE A 328 -18.17 10.40 26.74
C ILE A 328 -19.53 10.99 27.14
N GLY A 329 -20.50 10.83 26.25
CA GLY A 329 -21.86 11.34 26.44
C GLY A 329 -22.05 12.81 26.07
N ASN A 330 -20.99 13.53 25.70
CA ASN A 330 -21.12 14.91 25.21
C ASN A 330 -21.38 14.89 23.66
N PRO A 331 -22.13 15.89 23.15
CA PRO A 331 -22.28 16.07 21.72
C PRO A 331 -20.94 16.35 21.04
N ILE A 332 -20.74 15.85 19.81
CA ILE A 332 -19.47 16.06 19.08
C ILE A 332 -19.18 17.55 18.85
N GLN A 333 -20.20 18.37 18.62
CA GLN A 333 -20.04 19.83 18.47
C GLN A 333 -19.42 20.51 19.67
N SER A 334 -19.61 19.96 20.91
CA SER A 334 -19.02 20.52 22.12
C SER A 334 -17.48 20.56 22.11
N LEU A 335 -16.84 19.73 21.28
CA LEU A 335 -15.39 19.76 21.06
C LEU A 335 -14.93 21.06 20.40
N PHE A 336 -15.81 21.72 19.67
CA PHE A 336 -15.50 22.85 18.79
C PHE A 336 -16.17 24.16 19.23
N GLU A 337 -16.81 24.17 20.43
CA GLU A 337 -17.37 25.37 21.01
C GLU A 337 -16.31 26.48 21.17
N GLY A 338 -16.60 27.68 20.64
CA GLY A 338 -15.68 28.80 20.68
C GLY A 338 -14.79 28.97 19.46
N LEU A 339 -14.87 28.07 18.46
CA LEU A 339 -14.29 28.30 17.13
C LEU A 339 -15.24 29.18 16.29
N GLU A 340 -14.71 30.23 15.67
CA GLU A 340 -15.49 31.10 14.76
C GLU A 340 -16.07 30.34 13.57
N LYS A 341 -15.38 29.28 13.14
CA LYS A 341 -15.79 28.41 12.05
C LYS A 341 -15.63 26.95 12.50
N LEU A 342 -16.70 26.20 12.37
CA LEU A 342 -16.65 24.74 12.65
C LEU A 342 -15.69 24.07 11.68
N PRO A 343 -14.81 23.18 12.17
CA PRO A 343 -13.96 22.39 11.31
C PRO A 343 -14.78 21.35 10.55
N THR A 344 -14.25 20.88 9.43
CA THR A 344 -14.75 19.63 8.83
C THR A 344 -14.37 18.48 9.72
N TYR A 345 -15.31 17.60 10.09
CA TYR A 345 -15.03 16.45 10.93
C TYR A 345 -15.75 15.19 10.45
N ALA A 346 -15.20 14.04 10.84
CA ALA A 346 -15.77 12.73 10.66
C ALA A 346 -15.69 11.96 12.00
N LEU A 347 -16.62 11.03 12.21
CA LEU A 347 -16.65 10.13 13.36
C LEU A 347 -16.41 8.70 12.87
N SER A 348 -15.41 8.00 13.40
CA SER A 348 -15.27 6.57 13.22
C SER A 348 -15.79 5.85 14.47
N ARG A 349 -16.74 4.95 14.29
CA ARG A 349 -17.38 4.13 15.31
C ARG A 349 -17.47 2.69 14.83
N ASN A 350 -16.95 1.73 15.58
CA ASN A 350 -16.92 0.31 15.21
C ASN A 350 -16.26 0.04 13.82
N ASN A 351 -15.21 0.79 13.48
CA ASN A 351 -14.53 0.78 12.19
C ASN A 351 -15.37 1.28 10.98
N GLU A 352 -16.54 1.84 11.21
CA GLU A 352 -17.32 2.51 10.19
C GLU A 352 -17.14 4.03 10.28
N PHE A 353 -16.95 4.69 9.13
CA PHE A 353 -16.85 6.15 9.06
C PHE A 353 -18.22 6.78 8.86
N ILE A 354 -18.59 7.69 9.76
CA ILE A 354 -19.79 8.52 9.67
C ILE A 354 -19.33 9.91 9.24
N TRP A 355 -19.42 10.17 7.95
CA TRP A 355 -19.11 11.47 7.38
C TRP A 355 -20.22 12.47 7.70
N ASN A 356 -19.84 13.71 8.01
CA ASN A 356 -20.78 14.77 8.40
C ASN A 356 -21.74 14.33 9.55
N ALA A 357 -21.17 13.67 10.57
CA ALA A 357 -21.94 13.31 11.76
C ALA A 357 -22.68 14.55 12.29
N ASP A 358 -23.95 14.35 12.69
CA ASP A 358 -24.73 15.42 13.31
C ASP A 358 -23.97 15.93 14.56
N GLY A 359 -23.89 17.25 14.71
CA GLY A 359 -23.24 17.89 15.85
C GLY A 359 -23.77 17.45 17.21
N GLU A 360 -25.05 17.06 17.30
CA GLU A 360 -25.70 16.49 18.48
C GLU A 360 -25.35 15.00 18.72
N THR A 361 -24.58 14.36 17.82
CA THR A 361 -24.16 12.97 18.01
C THR A 361 -23.32 12.82 19.28
N LEU A 362 -23.80 12.00 20.22
CA LEU A 362 -23.12 11.76 21.49
C LEU A 362 -21.89 10.86 21.31
N LEU A 363 -20.78 11.29 21.87
CA LEU A 363 -19.51 10.58 21.84
C LEU A 363 -19.54 9.33 22.72
N ARG A 364 -18.96 8.21 22.25
CA ARG A 364 -18.86 6.93 22.93
C ARG A 364 -17.39 6.55 23.17
N PHE A 365 -17.16 5.60 24.06
CA PHE A 365 -15.81 5.19 24.49
C PHE A 365 -14.87 4.85 23.34
N ASP A 366 -15.32 4.07 22.33
CA ASP A 366 -14.49 3.62 21.22
C ASP A 366 -14.48 4.55 20.00
N ASP A 367 -15.07 5.74 20.12
CA ASP A 367 -15.11 6.68 19.03
C ASP A 367 -13.74 7.31 18.73
N LEU A 368 -13.46 7.48 17.44
CA LEU A 368 -12.38 8.30 16.93
C LEU A 368 -12.97 9.49 16.18
N VAL A 369 -12.74 10.69 16.67
CA VAL A 369 -13.10 11.92 15.97
C VAL A 369 -11.92 12.39 15.15
N ILE A 370 -12.12 12.63 13.86
CA ILE A 370 -11.13 13.17 12.95
C ILE A 370 -11.62 14.55 12.52
N CYS A 371 -10.80 15.59 12.67
CA CYS A 371 -11.16 16.95 12.30
C CYS A 371 -10.03 17.63 11.51
N TYR A 372 -10.42 18.47 10.55
CA TYR A 372 -9.51 19.28 9.73
C TYR A 372 -9.72 20.76 9.97
N GLY A 373 -8.62 21.50 10.07
CA GLY A 373 -8.62 22.97 10.18
C GLY A 373 -7.29 23.53 10.71
N ASP A 374 -7.30 24.78 11.16
CA ASP A 374 -6.14 25.43 11.79
C ASP A 374 -5.67 24.64 13.03
N LEU A 375 -4.51 24.00 12.92
CA LEU A 375 -3.96 23.10 13.95
C LEU A 375 -3.75 23.80 15.30
N LYS A 376 -3.40 25.09 15.30
CA LYS A 376 -3.18 25.86 16.54
C LYS A 376 -4.51 26.13 17.24
N LYS A 377 -5.51 26.59 16.49
CA LYS A 377 -6.87 26.84 17.01
C LYS A 377 -7.53 25.54 17.48
N LEU A 378 -7.47 24.49 16.66
CA LEU A 378 -8.00 23.18 17.02
C LEU A 378 -7.37 22.63 18.30
N ARG A 379 -6.04 22.61 18.41
CA ARG A 379 -5.35 22.12 19.62
C ARG A 379 -5.70 22.93 20.87
N THR A 380 -5.84 24.24 20.73
CA THR A 380 -6.23 25.11 21.85
C THR A 380 -7.64 24.78 22.30
N GLN A 381 -8.59 24.70 21.37
CA GLN A 381 -9.98 24.41 21.67
C GLN A 381 -10.19 23.00 22.25
N LEU A 382 -9.55 21.99 21.66
CA LEU A 382 -9.61 20.63 22.15
C LEU A 382 -9.04 20.50 23.57
N LYS A 383 -7.96 21.21 23.89
CA LYS A 383 -7.46 21.29 25.28
C LYS A 383 -8.49 21.88 26.23
N LEU A 384 -9.19 22.92 25.82
CA LEU A 384 -10.27 23.53 26.64
C LEU A 384 -11.42 22.53 26.83
N ALA A 385 -11.87 21.85 25.78
CA ALA A 385 -12.94 20.85 25.85
C ALA A 385 -12.57 19.66 26.77
N ILE A 386 -11.32 19.18 26.69
CA ILE A 386 -10.85 18.05 27.49
C ILE A 386 -10.57 18.42 28.94
N PHE A 387 -10.03 19.63 29.21
CA PHE A 387 -9.56 20.04 30.54
C PHE A 387 -10.46 21.06 31.24
N LYS A 388 -11.59 21.49 30.64
CA LYS A 388 -12.57 22.31 31.34
C LYS A 388 -13.01 21.60 32.64
N PRO A 389 -12.93 22.23 33.80
CA PRO A 389 -13.58 21.69 34.98
C PRO A 389 -15.07 21.60 34.67
N VAL A 390 -15.70 20.50 35.09
CA VAL A 390 -17.16 20.39 35.09
C VAL A 390 -17.66 21.55 35.94
N SER A 391 -18.17 22.61 35.32
CA SER A 391 -18.83 23.69 36.05
C SER A 391 -20.05 23.08 36.71
N GLU A 392 -20.07 23.17 38.03
CA GLU A 392 -21.23 22.96 38.91
C GLU A 392 -22.45 23.67 38.31
N THR A 393 -23.29 22.91 37.64
CA THR A 393 -24.64 23.33 37.29
C THR A 393 -25.59 22.50 38.13
N ILE A 394 -25.46 22.68 39.45
CA ILE A 394 -26.48 22.29 40.43
C ILE A 394 -26.48 23.40 41.48
N GLU A 395 -27.29 24.44 41.28
CA GLU A 395 -27.93 25.24 42.29
C GLU A 395 -28.72 26.35 41.60
N GLU A 396 -29.99 26.06 41.37
CA GLU A 396 -31.09 27.05 41.45
C GLU A 396 -32.43 26.37 41.08
N GLN A 397 -32.82 25.40 41.89
CA GLN A 397 -34.23 25.01 42.04
C GLN A 397 -34.46 24.59 43.46
N LYS A 398 -34.40 25.59 44.41
CA LYS A 398 -35.07 25.56 45.69
C LYS A 398 -35.26 26.99 46.13
N GLN A 399 -36.43 27.52 45.83
CA GLN A 399 -37.20 28.52 46.60
C GLN A 399 -38.23 29.10 45.62
N ASP A 400 -39.43 28.51 45.60
CA ASP A 400 -40.68 29.07 46.15
C ASP A 400 -41.76 27.98 46.06
#